data_74d06c8d55bc64a98bd078b300e318f8
#
_entry.id   74d06c8d55bc64a98bd078b300e318f8
#
_cell.length_a   1.000
_cell.length_b   1.000
_cell.length_c   1.000
_cell.angle_alpha   90.00
_cell.angle_beta   90.00
_cell.angle_gamma   90.00
#
_symmetry.space_group_name_H-M   'P 1'
#
loop_
_entity.id
_entity.type
_entity.pdbx_description
1 polymer ?
#
loop_
_entity_poly.entity_id
_entity_poly.type
_entity_poly.pdbx_seq_one_letter_code
_entity_poly.pdbx_strand_id
1 'polypeptide(L)'
;RAGETQSGSRPSGAEMHDIEFEHEHAQLSEADKLEMAKFIWSQESVELNTIGIDIGSSTSHLLFAKVTLQRQSQGLSSRFVVTNREVVWRSPIMLTPFLPNGLIDAAYLQEFIRACYRDARVKREDIDTGAVILTGEAIKRSNARAIDELFAEESGKFVCATAGHKLECTLAAH
;
A
#
# COMPACT_ATOMS: atom_id res chain seq x y z
N ARG A 1 -15.04 -23.41 -95.84
CA ARG A 1 -16.23 -23.81 -95.08
C ARG A 1 -15.93 -23.47 -93.62
N ALA A 2 -16.28 -22.32 -93.19
CA ALA A 2 -17.54 -21.93 -92.53
C ALA A 2 -17.66 -22.66 -91.15
N GLY A 3 -17.56 -21.97 -90.11
CA GLY A 3 -17.80 -22.37 -88.72
C GLY A 3 -17.81 -21.16 -87.81
N GLU A 4 -18.98 -20.77 -87.46
CA GLU A 4 -19.44 -19.55 -86.77
C GLU A 4 -18.83 -19.37 -85.44
N THR A 5 -18.46 -18.13 -85.14
CA THR A 5 -18.21 -17.55 -83.85
C THR A 5 -19.47 -17.30 -83.06
N GLN A 6 -19.68 -17.95 -81.91
CA GLN A 6 -20.68 -17.52 -80.95
C GLN A 6 -20.05 -16.71 -79.83
N SER A 7 -20.47 -15.46 -79.80
CA SER A 7 -20.24 -14.52 -78.73
C SER A 7 -20.98 -14.94 -77.45
N GLY A 8 -20.27 -15.26 -76.38
CA GLY A 8 -20.85 -15.45 -75.08
C GLY A 8 -20.68 -14.20 -74.23
N SER A 9 -21.76 -13.53 -73.97
CA SER A 9 -21.90 -12.37 -73.12
C SER A 9 -21.58 -12.70 -71.68
N ARG A 10 -20.69 -11.93 -71.09
CA ARG A 10 -20.40 -11.94 -69.62
C ARG A 10 -21.60 -11.33 -68.88
N PRO A 11 -22.07 -11.93 -67.76
CA PRO A 11 -23.05 -11.26 -66.94
C PRO A 11 -22.32 -10.20 -66.08
N SER A 12 -22.94 -9.04 -66.07
CA SER A 12 -22.70 -7.86 -65.29
C SER A 12 -22.66 -8.13 -63.77
N GLY A 13 -21.74 -7.43 -63.13
CA GLY A 13 -21.61 -7.02 -61.74
C GLY A 13 -22.58 -7.58 -60.70
N ALA A 14 -22.06 -8.42 -59.84
CA ALA A 14 -22.66 -8.62 -58.53
C ALA A 14 -22.37 -7.37 -57.69
N GLU A 15 -23.43 -6.63 -57.39
CA GLU A 15 -23.38 -5.58 -56.36
C GLU A 15 -22.99 -6.20 -55.03
N MET A 16 -21.79 -5.88 -54.57
CA MET A 16 -21.38 -6.15 -53.22
C MET A 16 -22.12 -5.16 -52.35
N HIS A 17 -23.15 -5.65 -51.65
CA HIS A 17 -23.78 -4.89 -50.56
C HIS A 17 -22.74 -4.77 -49.46
N ASP A 18 -22.22 -3.56 -49.28
CA ASP A 18 -21.51 -3.15 -48.11
C ASP A 18 -22.51 -3.24 -46.93
N ILE A 19 -22.38 -4.31 -46.14
CA ILE A 19 -23.06 -4.40 -44.87
C ILE A 19 -22.22 -3.50 -43.92
N GLU A 20 -22.62 -2.24 -43.87
CA GLU A 20 -22.21 -1.34 -42.80
C GLU A 20 -22.75 -1.94 -41.50
N PHE A 21 -21.88 -2.64 -40.76
CA PHE A 21 -22.11 -2.90 -39.35
C PHE A 21 -21.99 -1.56 -38.63
N GLU A 22 -23.10 -0.85 -38.50
CA GLU A 22 -23.24 0.20 -37.49
C GLU A 22 -23.07 -0.46 -36.12
N HIS A 23 -21.85 -0.44 -35.63
CA HIS A 23 -21.58 -0.73 -34.24
C HIS A 23 -22.11 0.44 -33.42
N GLU A 24 -23.39 0.33 -33.06
CA GLU A 24 -24.00 1.20 -32.07
C GLU A 24 -23.20 1.01 -30.77
N HIS A 25 -22.20 1.86 -30.56
CA HIS A 25 -21.49 1.94 -29.28
C HIS A 25 -22.51 2.44 -28.27
N ALA A 26 -23.16 1.50 -27.60
CA ALA A 26 -24.02 1.81 -26.47
C ALA A 26 -23.21 2.70 -25.50
N GLN A 27 -23.54 3.99 -25.49
CA GLN A 27 -22.91 4.93 -24.58
C GLN A 27 -23.31 4.52 -23.15
N LEU A 28 -22.35 4.04 -22.38
CA LEU A 28 -22.54 3.71 -20.98
C LEU A 28 -23.14 4.93 -20.28
N SER A 29 -24.17 4.71 -19.49
CA SER A 29 -24.73 5.77 -18.65
C SER A 29 -23.69 6.31 -17.69
N GLU A 30 -23.85 7.54 -17.18
CA GLU A 30 -22.95 8.11 -16.19
C GLU A 30 -22.91 7.25 -14.89
N ALA A 31 -24.03 6.59 -14.57
CA ALA A 31 -24.10 5.63 -13.46
C ALA A 31 -23.22 4.39 -13.73
N ASP A 32 -23.28 3.82 -14.94
CA ASP A 32 -22.49 2.65 -15.31
C ASP A 32 -20.99 2.99 -15.37
N LYS A 33 -20.65 4.19 -15.85
CA LYS A 33 -19.26 4.69 -15.85
C LYS A 33 -18.73 4.84 -14.42
N LEU A 34 -19.55 5.34 -13.51
CA LEU A 34 -19.19 5.49 -12.10
C LEU A 34 -19.01 4.14 -11.42
N GLU A 35 -19.89 3.18 -11.68
CA GLU A 35 -19.76 1.82 -11.14
C GLU A 35 -18.51 1.10 -11.68
N MET A 36 -18.26 1.22 -12.98
CA MET A 36 -17.06 0.67 -13.60
C MET A 36 -15.78 1.31 -13.03
N ALA A 37 -15.77 2.63 -12.83
CA ALA A 37 -14.65 3.32 -12.20
C ALA A 37 -14.41 2.84 -10.75
N LYS A 38 -15.47 2.65 -9.95
CA LYS A 38 -15.37 2.08 -8.60
C LYS A 38 -14.85 0.65 -8.62
N PHE A 39 -15.32 -0.17 -9.58
CA PHE A 39 -14.84 -1.55 -9.73
C PHE A 39 -13.35 -1.58 -10.08
N ILE A 40 -12.91 -0.80 -11.08
CA ILE A 40 -11.48 -0.70 -11.43
C ILE A 40 -10.66 -0.21 -10.25
N TRP A 41 -11.13 0.82 -9.54
CA TRP A 41 -10.48 1.33 -8.34
C TRP A 41 -10.31 0.23 -7.29
N SER A 42 -11.34 -0.56 -7.02
CA SER A 42 -11.28 -1.64 -6.03
C SER A 42 -10.31 -2.76 -6.41
N GLN A 43 -10.10 -3.02 -7.69
CA GLN A 43 -9.14 -4.02 -8.18
C GLN A 43 -7.69 -3.52 -8.16
N GLU A 44 -7.48 -2.21 -8.23
CA GLU A 44 -6.16 -1.59 -8.31
C GLU A 44 -5.72 -0.93 -6.99
N SER A 45 -6.56 -0.95 -5.96
CA SER A 45 -6.26 -0.39 -4.65
C SER A 45 -6.15 -1.47 -3.58
N VAL A 46 -5.22 -1.27 -2.65
CA VAL A 46 -5.02 -2.11 -1.47
C VAL A 46 -5.08 -1.21 -0.25
N GLU A 47 -5.93 -1.56 0.70
CA GLU A 47 -5.94 -0.93 2.03
C GLU A 47 -5.15 -1.79 3.01
N LEU A 48 -4.27 -1.16 3.78
CA LEU A 48 -3.46 -1.80 4.81
C LEU A 48 -3.72 -1.13 6.16
N ASN A 49 -3.99 -1.94 7.17
CA ASN A 49 -3.94 -1.49 8.55
C ASN A 49 -2.49 -1.56 9.03
N THR A 50 -1.96 -0.42 9.45
CA THR A 50 -0.55 -0.29 9.76
C THR A 50 -0.33 0.19 11.18
N ILE A 51 0.84 -0.17 11.73
CA ILE A 51 1.32 0.35 13.00
C ILE A 51 2.67 1.03 12.78
N GLY A 52 2.83 2.22 13.37
CA GLY A 52 4.10 2.92 13.44
C GLY A 52 4.53 3.08 14.89
N ILE A 53 5.77 2.72 15.20
CA ILE A 53 6.35 2.87 16.54
C ILE A 53 7.63 3.66 16.39
N ASP A 54 7.72 4.77 17.11
CA ASP A 54 8.94 5.57 17.20
C ASP A 54 9.51 5.45 18.62
N ILE A 55 10.77 5.03 18.69
CA ILE A 55 11.51 4.85 19.94
C ILE A 55 12.72 5.78 19.90
N GLY A 56 12.54 6.94 20.50
CA GLY A 56 13.59 7.95 20.62
C GLY A 56 14.42 7.80 21.90
N SER A 57 15.44 8.63 22.03
CA SER A 57 16.28 8.68 23.24
C SER A 57 15.55 9.19 24.48
N SER A 58 14.48 9.97 24.31
CA SER A 58 13.73 10.55 25.43
C SER A 58 12.30 10.06 25.49
N THR A 59 11.65 9.94 24.37
CA THR A 59 10.22 9.60 24.26
C THR A 59 9.98 8.52 23.23
N SER A 60 8.92 7.76 23.48
CA SER A 60 8.39 6.77 22.54
C SER A 60 6.91 6.99 22.35
N HIS A 61 6.42 6.73 21.15
CA HIS A 61 4.99 6.75 20.84
C HIS A 61 4.64 5.75 19.76
N LEU A 62 3.35 5.46 19.66
CA LEU A 62 2.80 4.49 18.74
C LEU A 62 1.57 5.07 18.05
N LEU A 63 1.37 4.74 16.80
CA LEU A 63 0.15 5.07 16.07
C LEU A 63 -0.37 3.89 15.26
N PHE A 64 -1.68 3.84 15.09
CA PHE A 64 -2.34 2.98 14.11
C PHE A 64 -2.86 3.84 12.96
N ALA A 65 -2.67 3.38 11.74
CA ALA A 65 -3.09 4.10 10.56
C ALA A 65 -3.63 3.14 9.49
N LYS A 66 -4.51 3.65 8.65
CA LYS A 66 -4.90 3.03 7.39
C LYS A 66 -4.12 3.67 6.26
N VAL A 67 -3.53 2.84 5.41
CA VAL A 67 -2.77 3.28 4.25
C VAL A 67 -3.43 2.70 3.02
N THR A 68 -3.84 3.56 2.09
CA THR A 68 -4.36 3.13 0.80
C THR A 68 -3.26 3.21 -0.25
N LEU A 69 -3.02 2.10 -0.89
CA LEU A 69 -2.09 1.97 -2.00
C LEU A 69 -2.87 1.82 -3.29
N GLN A 70 -2.42 2.47 -4.35
CA GLN A 70 -2.98 2.31 -5.68
C GLN A 70 -1.91 1.91 -6.67
N ARG A 71 -2.26 0.98 -7.56
CA ARG A 71 -1.38 0.59 -8.66
C ARG A 71 -1.23 1.73 -9.65
N GLN A 72 -0.01 2.04 -10.03
CA GLN A 72 0.24 2.96 -11.15
C GLN A 72 -0.05 2.23 -12.47
N SER A 73 -1.17 2.57 -13.10
CA SER A 73 -1.67 1.92 -14.33
C SER A 73 -0.99 2.37 -15.62
N GLN A 74 0.14 3.04 -15.57
CA GLN A 74 0.90 3.41 -16.76
C GLN A 74 1.94 2.34 -17.12
N GLY A 75 1.54 1.40 -17.97
CA GLY A 75 2.43 0.37 -18.51
C GLY A 75 2.47 -0.91 -17.67
N LEU A 76 3.38 -1.80 -18.00
CA LEU A 76 3.62 -3.12 -17.36
C LEU A 76 4.20 -3.01 -15.92
N SER A 77 3.94 -1.92 -15.21
CA SER A 77 4.45 -1.70 -13.86
C SER A 77 3.51 -2.28 -12.82
N SER A 78 4.05 -3.15 -11.96
CA SER A 78 3.38 -3.63 -10.74
C SER A 78 3.59 -2.70 -9.54
N ARG A 79 4.00 -1.44 -9.76
CA ARG A 79 4.32 -0.50 -8.70
C ARG A 79 3.04 0.05 -8.08
N PHE A 80 2.96 -0.04 -6.75
CA PHE A 80 1.94 0.63 -5.94
C PHE A 80 2.50 1.93 -5.37
N VAL A 81 1.63 2.93 -5.28
CA VAL A 81 1.93 4.21 -4.62
C VAL A 81 0.93 4.47 -3.52
N VAL A 82 1.38 5.12 -2.46
CA VAL A 82 0.50 5.52 -1.37
C VAL A 82 -0.33 6.71 -1.82
N THR A 83 -1.64 6.55 -1.83
CA THR A 83 -2.60 7.60 -2.22
C THR A 83 -3.31 8.23 -1.04
N ASN A 84 -3.44 7.51 0.08
CA ASN A 84 -4.04 8.03 1.30
C ASN A 84 -3.35 7.46 2.54
N ARG A 85 -3.31 8.31 3.60
CA ARG A 85 -2.86 7.92 4.93
C ARG A 85 -3.81 8.54 5.96
N GLU A 86 -4.47 7.70 6.72
CA GLU A 86 -5.39 8.10 7.77
C GLU A 86 -4.89 7.56 9.11
N VAL A 87 -4.59 8.46 10.04
CA VAL A 87 -4.23 8.06 11.40
C VAL A 87 -5.51 7.74 12.17
N VAL A 88 -5.69 6.48 12.53
CA VAL A 88 -6.88 5.98 13.23
C VAL A 88 -6.77 6.23 14.73
N TRP A 89 -5.57 6.08 15.30
CA TRP A 89 -5.34 6.25 16.73
C TRP A 89 -3.87 6.55 17.02
N ARG A 90 -3.63 7.32 18.08
CA ARG A 90 -2.28 7.64 18.57
C ARG A 90 -2.19 7.39 20.07
N SER A 91 -1.06 6.84 20.51
CA SER A 91 -0.79 6.68 21.92
C SER A 91 -0.50 8.01 22.61
N PRO A 92 -0.67 8.09 23.93
CA PRO A 92 0.04 9.06 24.73
C PRO A 92 1.56 8.94 24.48
N ILE A 93 2.27 10.05 24.65
CA ILE A 93 3.73 10.07 24.64
C ILE A 93 4.22 9.41 25.93
N MET A 94 5.07 8.39 25.79
CA MET A 94 5.71 7.72 26.91
C MET A 94 7.19 8.12 26.98
N LEU A 95 7.75 8.27 28.15
CA LEU A 95 9.20 8.37 28.30
C LEU A 95 9.81 7.01 27.91
N THR A 96 10.82 7.03 27.04
CA THR A 96 11.52 5.78 26.65
C THR A 96 12.10 5.11 27.88
N PRO A 97 11.70 3.85 28.16
CA PRO A 97 12.12 3.17 29.38
C PRO A 97 13.54 2.66 29.23
N PHE A 98 14.49 3.29 29.91
CA PHE A 98 15.87 2.82 29.99
C PHE A 98 16.15 2.20 31.36
N LEU A 99 16.86 1.08 31.35
CA LEU A 99 17.44 0.49 32.53
C LEU A 99 18.67 1.29 32.99
N PRO A 100 19.13 1.14 34.24
CA PRO A 100 20.28 1.87 34.75
C PRO A 100 21.58 1.67 33.93
N ASN A 101 21.69 0.57 33.22
CA ASN A 101 22.82 0.26 32.31
C ASN A 101 22.71 0.91 30.93
N GLY A 102 21.65 1.72 30.68
CA GLY A 102 21.41 2.41 29.41
C GLY A 102 20.77 1.53 28.32
N LEU A 103 20.37 0.32 28.65
CA LEU A 103 19.58 -0.52 27.75
C LEU A 103 18.09 -0.17 27.83
N ILE A 104 17.37 -0.37 26.75
CA ILE A 104 15.91 -0.24 26.74
C ILE A 104 15.30 -1.38 27.58
N ASP A 105 14.36 -1.05 28.44
CA ASP A 105 13.53 -2.03 29.12
C ASP A 105 12.49 -2.59 28.15
N ALA A 106 12.85 -3.68 27.47
CA ALA A 106 12.01 -4.32 26.49
C ALA A 106 10.69 -4.84 27.08
N ALA A 107 10.70 -5.27 28.35
CA ALA A 107 9.49 -5.77 29.00
C ALA A 107 8.50 -4.64 29.26
N TYR A 108 8.95 -3.49 29.73
CA TYR A 108 8.12 -2.32 29.92
C TYR A 108 7.57 -1.80 28.59
N LEU A 109 8.41 -1.74 27.55
CA LEU A 109 8.00 -1.34 26.21
C LEU A 109 6.93 -2.28 25.63
N GLN A 110 7.09 -3.59 25.86
CA GLN A 110 6.10 -4.59 25.43
C GLN A 110 4.73 -4.37 26.11
N GLU A 111 4.72 -4.09 27.42
CA GLU A 111 3.47 -3.79 28.12
C GLU A 111 2.82 -2.49 27.62
N PHE A 112 3.60 -1.48 27.33
CA PHE A 112 3.09 -0.26 26.70
C PHE A 112 2.45 -0.54 25.34
N ILE A 113 3.11 -1.31 24.49
CA ILE A 113 2.54 -1.70 23.17
C ILE A 113 1.25 -2.48 23.35
N ARG A 114 1.19 -3.45 24.28
CA ARG A 114 -0.03 -4.19 24.58
C ARG A 114 -1.17 -3.30 25.08
N ALA A 115 -0.84 -2.32 25.92
CA ALA A 115 -1.83 -1.32 26.37
C ALA A 115 -2.38 -0.51 25.19
N CYS A 116 -1.52 -0.05 24.28
CA CYS A 116 -1.93 0.67 23.09
C CYS A 116 -2.91 -0.13 22.21
N TYR A 117 -2.65 -1.43 22.00
CA TYR A 117 -3.58 -2.30 21.27
C TYR A 117 -4.95 -2.40 21.95
N ARG A 118 -4.97 -2.54 23.30
CA ARG A 118 -6.23 -2.58 24.07
C ARG A 118 -7.00 -1.26 23.98
N ASP A 119 -6.31 -0.14 24.18
CA ASP A 119 -6.93 1.19 24.22
C ASP A 119 -7.45 1.61 22.84
N ALA A 120 -6.72 1.28 21.78
CA ALA A 120 -7.14 1.48 20.40
C ALA A 120 -8.23 0.50 19.95
N ARG A 121 -8.49 -0.57 20.69
CA ARG A 121 -9.38 -1.69 20.33
C ARG A 121 -8.99 -2.35 19.00
N VAL A 122 -7.70 -2.42 18.73
CA VAL A 122 -7.12 -3.05 17.55
C VAL A 122 -6.59 -4.43 17.95
N LYS A 123 -6.82 -5.43 17.13
CA LYS A 123 -6.25 -6.76 17.33
C LYS A 123 -4.96 -6.90 16.51
N ARG A 124 -4.02 -7.70 17.01
CA ARG A 124 -2.73 -7.93 16.31
C ARG A 124 -2.91 -8.57 14.94
N GLU A 125 -3.87 -9.49 14.83
CA GLU A 125 -4.21 -10.15 13.57
C GLU A 125 -4.72 -9.20 12.49
N ASP A 126 -5.33 -8.07 12.88
CA ASP A 126 -5.87 -7.07 11.97
C ASP A 126 -4.79 -6.14 11.37
N ILE A 127 -3.55 -6.22 11.87
CA ILE A 127 -2.42 -5.43 11.36
C ILE A 127 -1.75 -6.18 10.22
N ASP A 128 -1.68 -5.53 9.07
CA ASP A 128 -1.07 -6.08 7.86
C ASP A 128 0.44 -5.84 7.82
N THR A 129 0.89 -4.66 8.27
CA THR A 129 2.30 -4.29 8.27
C THR A 129 2.60 -3.22 9.32
N GLY A 130 3.88 -3.05 9.65
CA GLY A 130 4.31 -2.03 10.58
C GLY A 130 5.75 -1.59 10.39
N ALA A 131 6.07 -0.46 10.99
CA ALA A 131 7.43 0.05 11.03
C ALA A 131 7.82 0.46 12.46
N VAL A 132 9.01 0.07 12.88
CA VAL A 132 9.64 0.52 14.12
C VAL A 132 10.84 1.37 13.75
N ILE A 133 10.86 2.60 14.22
CA ILE A 133 11.96 3.54 14.01
C ILE A 133 12.70 3.73 15.33
N LEU A 134 13.99 3.53 15.30
CA LEU A 134 14.88 3.78 16.43
C LEU A 134 15.70 5.04 16.16
N THR A 135 15.71 5.97 17.11
CA THR A 135 16.44 7.24 16.99
C THR A 135 17.32 7.52 18.22
N GLY A 136 18.33 8.36 18.07
CA GLY A 136 19.20 8.80 19.14
C GLY A 136 19.91 7.64 19.87
N GLU A 137 19.84 7.59 21.19
CA GLU A 137 20.47 6.56 22.02
C GLU A 137 19.87 5.16 21.80
N ALA A 138 18.62 5.07 21.34
CA ALA A 138 17.96 3.81 21.02
C ALA A 138 18.64 3.04 19.87
N ILE A 139 19.46 3.72 19.06
CA ILE A 139 20.17 3.11 17.91
C ILE A 139 21.32 2.18 18.36
N LYS A 140 21.77 2.25 19.60
CA LYS A 140 22.86 1.39 20.07
C LYS A 140 22.55 -0.07 19.76
N ARG A 141 23.54 -0.84 19.27
CA ARG A 141 23.36 -2.23 18.79
C ARG A 141 22.62 -3.13 19.77
N SER A 142 22.91 -2.98 21.06
CA SER A 142 22.26 -3.76 22.11
C SER A 142 20.76 -3.49 22.21
N ASN A 143 20.35 -2.23 22.01
CA ASN A 143 18.95 -1.82 22.04
C ASN A 143 18.23 -2.24 20.77
N ALA A 144 18.85 -2.04 19.60
CA ALA A 144 18.27 -2.47 18.32
C ALA A 144 17.97 -3.98 18.34
N ARG A 145 18.92 -4.79 18.86
CA ARG A 145 18.71 -6.24 18.97
C ARG A 145 17.55 -6.59 19.91
N ALA A 146 17.44 -5.94 21.06
CA ALA A 146 16.34 -6.18 22.00
C ALA A 146 14.98 -5.84 21.39
N ILE A 147 14.92 -4.80 20.55
CA ILE A 147 13.72 -4.42 19.83
C ILE A 147 13.41 -5.42 18.70
N ASP A 148 14.41 -5.86 17.94
CA ASP A 148 14.22 -6.91 16.92
C ASP A 148 13.69 -8.21 17.54
N GLU A 149 14.21 -8.61 18.72
CA GLU A 149 13.72 -9.78 19.46
C GLU A 149 12.28 -9.61 19.94
N LEU A 150 11.88 -8.38 20.34
CA LEU A 150 10.51 -8.08 20.76
C LEU A 150 9.50 -8.29 19.63
N PHE A 151 9.88 -8.01 18.38
CA PHE A 151 9.04 -8.15 17.21
C PHE A 151 9.31 -9.42 16.40
N ALA A 152 10.20 -10.28 16.85
CA ALA A 152 10.60 -11.50 16.14
C ALA A 152 9.44 -12.47 15.85
N GLU A 153 8.45 -12.54 16.74
CA GLU A 153 7.26 -13.36 16.57
C GLU A 153 6.33 -12.84 15.45
N GLU A 154 6.48 -11.57 15.08
CA GLU A 154 5.74 -10.91 14.00
C GLU A 154 6.60 -10.74 12.75
N SER A 155 7.61 -11.60 12.57
CA SER A 155 8.56 -11.56 11.46
C SER A 155 7.83 -11.58 10.10
N GLY A 156 8.20 -10.63 9.23
CA GLY A 156 7.57 -10.43 7.93
C GLY A 156 6.49 -9.34 7.88
N LYS A 157 5.92 -8.95 9.02
CA LYS A 157 4.96 -7.83 9.09
C LYS A 157 5.64 -6.50 9.43
N PHE A 158 6.76 -6.53 10.16
CA PHE A 158 7.44 -5.34 10.66
C PHE A 158 8.76 -5.07 9.94
N VAL A 159 9.01 -3.79 9.70
CA VAL A 159 10.30 -3.27 9.25
C VAL A 159 10.90 -2.46 10.39
N CYS A 160 12.06 -2.88 10.89
CA CYS A 160 12.84 -2.10 11.85
C CYS A 160 13.84 -1.22 11.09
N ALA A 161 13.81 0.07 11.35
CA ALA A 161 14.72 1.04 10.77
C ALA A 161 15.44 1.83 11.87
N THR A 162 16.72 2.06 11.67
CA THR A 162 17.50 2.97 12.53
C THR A 162 17.69 4.28 11.79
N ALA A 163 17.19 5.37 12.37
CA ALA A 163 17.37 6.71 11.81
C ALA A 163 18.55 7.40 12.53
N GLY A 164 19.71 7.43 11.88
CA GLY A 164 20.81 8.29 12.32
C GLY A 164 20.52 9.77 12.06
N HIS A 165 21.27 10.68 12.67
CA HIS A 165 21.06 12.14 12.60
C HIS A 165 20.81 12.71 11.19
N LYS A 166 21.41 12.12 10.15
CA LYS A 166 21.21 12.55 8.76
C LYS A 166 19.80 12.19 8.25
N LEU A 167 19.27 11.04 8.64
CA LEU A 167 17.94 10.60 8.21
C LEU A 167 16.85 11.34 8.98
N GLU A 168 17.07 11.62 10.27
CA GLU A 168 16.16 12.44 11.09
C GLU A 168 15.98 13.84 10.47
N CYS A 169 17.07 14.49 10.05
CA CYS A 169 17.01 15.79 9.39
C CYS A 169 16.23 15.72 8.06
N THR A 170 16.38 14.65 7.30
CA THR A 170 15.67 14.47 6.02
C THR A 170 14.18 14.22 6.23
N LEU A 171 13.80 13.42 7.24
CA LEU A 171 12.41 13.15 7.58
C LEU A 171 11.69 14.37 8.16
N ALA A 172 12.40 15.25 8.87
CA ALA A 172 11.85 16.48 9.42
C ALA A 172 11.67 17.59 8.36
N ALA A 173 12.32 17.48 7.20
CA ALA A 173 12.27 18.46 6.12
C ALA A 173 11.15 18.22 5.09
N HIS A 174 10.38 17.16 5.23
CA HIS A 174 9.24 16.77 4.40
C HIS A 174 7.95 16.73 5.22
#